data_251b79689d947e7450e41bbdd80ab9fc
#
_entry.id   251b79689d947e7450e41bbdd80ab9fc
#
_cell.length_a   1.000
_cell.length_b   1.000
_cell.length_c   1.000
_cell.angle_alpha   90.00
_cell.angle_beta   90.00
_cell.angle_gamma   90.00
#
_symmetry.space_group_name_H-M   'P 1'
#
loop_
_entity.id
_entity.type
_entity.pdbx_description
1 polymer ?
#
loop_
_entity_poly.entity_id
_entity_poly.type
_entity_poly.pdbx_seq_one_letter_code
_entity_poly.pdbx_strand_id
1 'polypeptide(L)' 'MCMFCKCHTVKSGTTTHVVNYKDCLIIIKNVPCEECEQCGEKYYTGEVAEKLEQIVNSAKKMMQELSVFDYEKAA' A
#
# COMPACT_ATOMS: atom_id res chain seq x y z
N MET A 1 -5.98 -16.12 -5.05
CA MET A 1 -6.48 -16.92 -3.92
C MET A 1 -6.20 -16.21 -2.60
N CYS A 2 -7.18 -16.14 -1.76
CA CYS A 2 -7.03 -15.50 -0.45
C CYS A 2 -6.34 -16.45 0.54
N MET A 3 -5.30 -15.97 1.22
CA MET A 3 -4.56 -16.78 2.19
C MET A 3 -5.34 -17.03 3.48
N PHE A 4 -6.31 -16.17 3.81
CA PHE A 4 -7.07 -16.29 5.05
C PHE A 4 -8.29 -17.17 4.92
N CYS A 5 -9.10 -16.97 3.91
CA CYS A 5 -10.33 -17.74 3.71
C CYS A 5 -10.22 -18.77 2.57
N LYS A 6 -9.07 -18.82 1.90
CA LYS A 6 -8.81 -19.73 0.78
C LYS A 6 -9.81 -19.57 -0.37
N CYS A 7 -10.42 -18.40 -0.48
CA CYS A 7 -11.30 -18.08 -1.58
C CYS A 7 -10.49 -17.86 -2.86
N HIS A 8 -10.96 -18.40 -3.98
CA HIS A 8 -10.29 -18.21 -5.26
C HIS A 8 -10.67 -16.90 -5.95
N THR A 9 -11.68 -16.22 -5.44
CA THR A 9 -12.21 -15.01 -6.06
C THR A 9 -11.60 -13.78 -5.42
N VAL A 10 -10.70 -13.13 -6.15
CA VAL A 10 -10.12 -11.85 -5.76
C VAL A 10 -10.33 -10.85 -6.88
N LYS A 11 -10.44 -9.58 -6.52
CA LYS A 11 -10.60 -8.51 -7.50
C LYS A 11 -9.48 -7.49 -7.32
N SER A 12 -9.12 -6.85 -8.42
CA SER A 12 -8.13 -5.76 -8.41
C SER A 12 -8.79 -4.45 -8.04
N GLY A 13 -8.07 -3.62 -7.29
CA GLY A 13 -8.56 -2.31 -6.90
C GLY A 13 -7.40 -1.44 -6.45
N THR A 14 -7.71 -0.30 -5.86
CA THR A 14 -6.72 0.60 -5.29
C THR A 14 -7.12 0.95 -3.86
N THR A 15 -6.12 1.26 -3.05
CA THR A 15 -6.34 1.65 -1.66
C THR A 15 -5.32 2.71 -1.25
N THR A 16 -5.52 3.26 -0.06
CA THR A 16 -4.56 4.21 0.53
C THR A 16 -3.76 3.47 1.59
N HIS A 17 -2.44 3.53 1.47
CA HIS A 17 -1.52 2.92 2.43
C HIS A 17 -0.98 4.01 3.36
N VAL A 18 -1.13 3.81 4.67
CA VAL A 18 -0.69 4.78 5.67
C VAL A 18 0.38 4.15 6.55
N VAL A 19 1.48 4.87 6.72
CA VAL A 19 2.60 4.43 7.55
C VAL A 19 2.90 5.50 8.59
N ASN A 20 2.99 5.09 9.84
CA ASN A 20 3.47 5.95 10.93
C ASN A 20 4.93 5.61 11.21
N TYR A 21 5.79 6.62 11.12
CA TYR A 21 7.21 6.47 11.42
C TYR A 21 7.67 7.61 12.31
N LYS A 22 7.93 7.31 13.58
CA LYS A 22 8.24 8.33 14.59
C LYS A 22 7.13 9.38 14.61
N ASP A 23 7.45 10.64 14.39
CA ASP A 23 6.48 11.73 14.34
C ASP A 23 6.01 12.03 12.91
N CYS A 24 6.33 11.17 11.96
CA CYS A 24 6.01 11.36 10.54
C CYS A 24 4.84 10.47 10.12
N LEU A 25 3.90 11.05 9.39
CA LEU A 25 2.79 10.32 8.79
C LEU A 25 2.98 10.30 7.27
N ILE A 26 3.03 9.11 6.72
CA ILE A 26 3.24 8.90 5.28
C ILE A 26 1.98 8.29 4.69
N ILE A 27 1.38 8.97 3.72
CA ILE A 27 0.16 8.53 3.06
C ILE A 27 0.47 8.29 1.58
N ILE A 28 0.17 7.09 1.10
CA ILE A 28 0.38 6.73 -0.31
C ILE A 28 -0.97 6.39 -0.90
N LYS A 29 -1.40 7.16 -1.91
CA LYS A 29 -2.69 6.99 -2.56
C LYS A 29 -2.58 6.14 -3.82
N ASN A 30 -3.71 5.60 -4.24
CA ASN A 30 -3.84 4.84 -5.49
C ASN A 30 -2.90 3.64 -5.55
N VAL A 31 -2.72 2.97 -4.41
CA VAL A 31 -1.87 1.78 -4.33
C VAL A 31 -2.64 0.59 -4.89
N PRO A 32 -2.13 -0.07 -5.95
CA PRO A 32 -2.80 -1.26 -6.48
C PRO A 32 -2.82 -2.38 -5.44
N CYS A 33 -3.97 -3.00 -5.30
CA CYS A 33 -4.11 -4.12 -4.38
C CYS A 33 -5.08 -5.15 -4.94
N GLU A 34 -5.07 -6.34 -4.36
CA GLU A 34 -6.06 -7.37 -4.64
C GLU A 34 -6.89 -7.56 -3.38
N GLU A 35 -8.19 -7.66 -3.54
CA GLU A 35 -9.13 -7.80 -2.43
C GLU A 35 -9.92 -9.09 -2.58
N CYS A 36 -10.00 -9.85 -1.50
CA CYS A 36 -10.83 -11.03 -1.46
C CYS A 36 -12.30 -10.62 -1.34
N GLU A 37 -13.16 -11.11 -2.24
CA GLU A 37 -14.58 -10.75 -2.23
C GLU A 37 -15.34 -11.28 -1.02
N GLN A 38 -14.86 -12.37 -0.41
CA GLN A 38 -15.54 -12.95 0.75
C GLN A 38 -15.18 -12.28 2.08
N CYS A 39 -13.89 -12.14 2.36
CA CYS A 39 -13.45 -11.64 3.67
C CYS A 39 -13.01 -10.17 3.66
N GLY A 40 -12.92 -9.56 2.49
CA GLY A 40 -12.52 -8.15 2.35
C GLY A 40 -11.04 -7.89 2.64
N GLU A 41 -10.23 -8.93 2.79
CA GLU A 41 -8.80 -8.76 3.00
C GLU A 41 -8.11 -8.23 1.75
N LYS A 42 -7.17 -7.34 1.93
CA LYS A 42 -6.41 -6.71 0.85
C LYS A 42 -4.98 -7.20 0.85
N TYR A 43 -4.46 -7.43 -0.34
CA TYR A 43 -3.09 -7.90 -0.52
C TYR A 43 -2.35 -7.03 -1.49
N TYR A 44 -1.05 -6.86 -1.24
CA TYR A 44 -0.15 -6.26 -2.21
C TYR A 44 0.67 -7.37 -2.85
N THR A 45 0.87 -7.27 -4.17
CA THR A 45 1.82 -8.16 -4.85
C THR A 45 3.23 -7.83 -4.39
N GLY A 46 4.19 -8.74 -4.62
CA GLY A 46 5.58 -8.50 -4.25
C GLY A 46 6.15 -7.24 -4.89
N GLU A 47 5.78 -6.98 -6.14
CA GLU A 47 6.21 -5.79 -6.87
C GLU A 47 5.66 -4.50 -6.22
N VAL A 48 4.40 -4.51 -5.84
CA VAL A 48 3.78 -3.36 -5.16
C VAL A 48 4.40 -3.15 -3.79
N ALA A 49 4.59 -4.22 -3.02
CA ALA A 49 5.20 -4.12 -1.70
C ALA A 49 6.61 -3.54 -1.76
N GLU A 50 7.40 -3.96 -2.74
CA GLU A 50 8.76 -3.44 -2.94
C GLU A 50 8.75 -1.95 -3.26
N LYS A 51 7.86 -1.53 -4.15
CA LYS A 51 7.74 -0.12 -4.50
C LYS A 51 7.26 0.73 -3.33
N LEU A 52 6.31 0.23 -2.54
CA LEU A 52 5.87 0.91 -1.33
C LEU A 52 7.01 1.11 -0.35
N GLU A 53 7.85 0.11 -0.17
CA GLU A 53 9.02 0.22 0.68
C GLU A 53 9.97 1.31 0.20
N GLN A 54 10.21 1.40 -1.10
CA GLN A 54 11.04 2.45 -1.68
C GLN A 54 10.47 3.84 -1.44
N ILE A 55 9.16 4.01 -1.63
CA ILE A 55 8.48 5.29 -1.39
C ILE A 55 8.59 5.68 0.09
N VAL A 56 8.33 4.73 0.99
CA VAL A 56 8.39 4.97 2.43
C VAL A 56 9.82 5.36 2.84
N ASN A 57 10.82 4.67 2.32
CA ASN A 57 12.22 4.99 2.64
C ASN A 57 12.61 6.39 2.15
N SER A 58 12.13 6.80 0.99
CA SER A 58 12.35 8.16 0.48
C SER A 58 11.67 9.20 1.38
N ALA A 59 10.44 8.91 1.81
CA ALA A 59 9.70 9.81 2.70
C ALA A 59 10.38 9.95 4.06
N LYS A 60 10.93 8.86 4.60
CA LYS A 60 11.68 8.90 5.86
C LYS A 60 12.86 9.82 5.80
N LYS A 61 13.53 9.86 4.66
CA LYS A 61 14.70 10.75 4.47
C LYS A 61 14.33 12.22 4.45
N MET A 62 13.11 12.55 4.04
CA MET A 62 12.64 13.93 4.03
C MET A 62 12.29 14.47 5.41
N MET A 63 12.01 13.61 6.37
CA MET A 63 11.71 13.95 7.76
C MET A 63 10.58 14.98 7.91
N GLN A 64 9.57 14.89 7.06
CA GLN A 64 8.39 15.75 7.11
C GLN A 64 7.33 15.18 8.02
N GLU A 65 6.61 16.02 8.75
CA GLU A 65 5.53 15.56 9.64
C GLU A 65 4.42 14.85 8.87
N LEU A 66 4.11 15.34 7.68
CA LEU A 66 3.09 14.75 6.82
C LEU A 66 3.61 14.67 5.40
N SER A 67 3.58 13.50 4.83
CA SER A 67 3.95 13.26 3.43
C SER A 67 2.82 12.53 2.73
N VAL A 68 2.41 13.05 1.58
CA VAL A 68 1.36 12.42 0.75
C VAL A 68 1.95 12.13 -0.62
N PHE A 69 1.85 10.89 -1.04
CA PHE A 69 2.35 10.42 -2.33
C PHE A 69 1.23 9.77 -3.13
N ASP A 70 1.34 9.83 -4.44
CA ASP A 70 0.48 9.08 -5.34
C ASP A 70 1.32 7.96 -5.95
N TYR A 71 0.91 6.71 -5.74
CA TYR A 71 1.66 5.55 -6.21
C TYR A 71 1.91 5.61 -7.72
N GLU A 72 0.90 6.02 -8.49
CA GLU A 72 1.02 6.09 -9.94
C GLU A 72 2.02 7.14 -10.40
N LYS A 73 2.13 8.25 -9.66
CA LYS A 73 3.03 9.36 -10.00
C LYS A 73 4.41 9.21 -9.38
N ALA A 74 4.56 8.37 -8.37
CA ALA A 74 5.83 8.15 -7.67
C ALA A 74 6.73 7.13 -8.39
N ALA A 75 6.31 6.66 -9.54
CA ALA A 75 7.07 5.66 -10.29
C ALA A 75 8.36 6.24 -10.89
#